data_eb15175b959bae9ad0efbd4aa87076f1
#
_entry.id   eb15175b959bae9ad0efbd4aa87076f1
#
_cell.length_a   1.000
_cell.length_b   1.000
_cell.length_c   1.000
_cell.angle_alpha   90.00
_cell.angle_beta   90.00
_cell.angle_gamma   90.00
#
_symmetry.space_group_name_H-M   'P 1'
#
loop_
_entity.id
_entity.type
_entity.pdbx_description
1 polymer ?
#
loop_
_entity_poly.entity_id
_entity_poly.type
_entity_poly.pdbx_seq_one_letter_code
_entity_poly.pdbx_strand_id
1 'polypeptide(L)'
;LLIPYLFVFMKQQRIHKVHREKEKLRKEFREMMISIGNSLSAGYSIENALKTAKNDLEMYEEHSLLAKELQLLINKLKMNEPVDKLLFDMAEHVGLEEFYQFAQVISIAKKSGGNLIEITENTIEHLSQAIQTKEEIHTMIAAKQMEKKIMSVMPYFILLYVRIANPGYFDILYESFAGVLVAVISLCLLYTS
;
A
#
# COMPACT_ATOMS: atom_id res chain seq x y z
N LEU A 1 29.35 -7.91 -14.31
CA LEU A 1 27.94 -7.83 -14.76
C LEU A 1 26.92 -8.34 -13.71
N LEU A 2 27.29 -9.26 -12.81
CA LEU A 2 26.43 -9.80 -11.75
C LEU A 2 26.22 -8.82 -10.58
N ILE A 3 27.20 -8.01 -10.25
CA ILE A 3 27.17 -7.10 -9.08
C ILE A 3 26.11 -5.99 -9.22
N PRO A 4 25.98 -5.26 -10.35
CA PRO A 4 24.94 -4.25 -10.50
C PRO A 4 23.52 -4.86 -10.52
N TYR A 5 23.35 -6.09 -11.04
CA TYR A 5 22.07 -6.80 -11.03
C TYR A 5 21.62 -7.16 -9.60
N LEU A 6 22.54 -7.64 -8.76
CA LEU A 6 22.29 -7.93 -7.34
C LEU A 6 21.91 -6.66 -6.55
N PHE A 7 22.56 -5.53 -6.86
CA PHE A 7 22.27 -4.26 -6.20
C PHE A 7 20.87 -3.71 -6.57
N VAL A 8 20.50 -3.80 -7.85
CA VAL A 8 19.14 -3.44 -8.32
C VAL A 8 18.09 -4.35 -7.71
N PHE A 9 18.35 -5.66 -7.66
CA PHE A 9 17.44 -6.65 -7.07
C PHE A 9 17.23 -6.41 -5.56
N MET A 10 18.30 -6.12 -4.81
CA MET A 10 18.19 -5.79 -3.37
C MET A 10 17.43 -4.48 -3.13
N LYS A 11 17.67 -3.46 -3.96
CA LYS A 11 16.95 -2.17 -3.89
C LYS A 11 15.46 -2.37 -4.18
N GLN A 12 15.12 -3.19 -5.15
CA GLN A 12 13.75 -3.49 -5.52
C GLN A 12 13.02 -4.28 -4.43
N GLN A 13 13.69 -5.21 -3.75
CA GLN A 13 13.11 -5.93 -2.60
C GLN A 13 12.84 -5.01 -1.40
N ARG A 14 13.70 -4.03 -1.13
CA ARG A 14 13.47 -3.05 -0.04
C ARG A 14 12.25 -2.17 -0.34
N ILE A 15 12.11 -1.70 -1.57
CA ILE A 15 10.96 -0.89 -2.00
C ILE A 15 9.66 -1.68 -1.86
N HIS A 16 9.65 -2.96 -2.25
CA HIS A 16 8.48 -3.84 -2.10
C HIS A 16 8.10 -4.12 -0.64
N LYS A 17 9.07 -4.25 0.28
CA LYS A 17 8.78 -4.42 1.71
C LYS A 17 8.14 -3.16 2.30
N VAL A 18 8.72 -1.99 2.08
CA VAL A 18 8.18 -0.70 2.56
C VAL A 18 6.77 -0.45 2.00
N HIS A 19 6.54 -0.82 0.75
CA HIS A 19 5.23 -0.66 0.12
C HIS A 19 4.19 -1.59 0.76
N ARG A 20 4.54 -2.84 1.02
CA ARG A 20 3.66 -3.81 1.71
C ARG A 20 3.31 -3.38 3.13
N GLU A 21 4.26 -2.84 3.87
CA GLU A 21 4.02 -2.33 5.22
C GLU A 21 3.07 -1.13 5.22
N LYS A 22 3.24 -0.21 4.28
CA LYS A 22 2.30 0.92 4.10
C LYS A 22 0.90 0.47 3.69
N GLU A 23 0.78 -0.51 2.80
CA GLU A 23 -0.51 -1.07 2.39
C GLU A 23 -1.22 -1.77 3.56
N LYS A 24 -0.47 -2.53 4.36
CA LYS A 24 -0.99 -3.13 5.59
C LYS A 24 -1.51 -2.06 6.55
N LEU A 25 -0.71 -1.02 6.77
CA LEU A 25 -1.06 0.08 7.66
C LEU A 25 -2.29 0.85 7.19
N ARG A 26 -2.48 1.03 5.87
CA ARG A 26 -3.70 1.61 5.30
C ARG A 26 -4.94 0.76 5.56
N LYS A 27 -4.82 -0.57 5.46
CA LYS A 27 -5.92 -1.48 5.77
C LYS A 27 -6.31 -1.39 7.24
N GLU A 28 -5.34 -1.45 8.13
CA GLU A 28 -5.58 -1.26 9.56
C GLU A 28 -6.24 0.11 9.83
N PHE A 29 -5.79 1.17 9.15
CA PHE A 29 -6.37 2.50 9.28
C PHE A 29 -7.81 2.55 8.78
N ARG A 30 -8.12 1.90 7.68
CA ARG A 30 -9.49 1.80 7.17
C ARG A 30 -10.41 1.09 8.18
N GLU A 31 -9.99 -0.05 8.73
CA GLU A 31 -10.77 -0.77 9.76
C GLU A 31 -10.97 0.09 11.02
N MET A 32 -9.93 0.81 11.46
CA MET A 32 -10.03 1.78 12.54
C MET A 32 -11.08 2.85 12.24
N MET A 33 -11.09 3.41 11.04
CA MET A 33 -12.04 4.45 10.63
C MET A 33 -13.48 3.94 10.65
N ILE A 34 -13.71 2.72 10.15
CA ILE A 34 -15.04 2.07 10.16
C ILE A 34 -15.51 1.88 11.60
N SER A 35 -14.66 1.39 12.49
CA SER A 35 -14.99 1.18 13.90
C SER A 35 -15.31 2.51 14.62
N ILE A 36 -14.51 3.56 14.35
CA ILE A 36 -14.75 4.89 14.90
C ILE A 36 -16.09 5.45 14.39
N GLY A 37 -16.35 5.36 13.08
CA GLY A 37 -17.61 5.82 12.48
C GLY A 37 -18.83 5.14 13.11
N ASN A 38 -18.81 3.83 13.20
CA ASN A 38 -19.88 3.05 13.84
C ASN A 38 -20.10 3.45 15.29
N SER A 39 -19.01 3.69 16.02
CA SER A 39 -19.11 4.11 17.43
C SER A 39 -19.68 5.52 17.58
N LEU A 40 -19.28 6.45 16.71
CA LEU A 40 -19.81 7.83 16.72
C LEU A 40 -21.29 7.86 16.34
N SER A 41 -21.71 7.08 15.31
CA SER A 41 -23.11 6.93 14.92
C SER A 41 -23.98 6.32 16.03
N ALA A 42 -23.38 5.47 16.88
CA ALA A 42 -24.03 4.95 18.07
C ALA A 42 -24.06 5.96 19.24
N GLY A 43 -23.52 7.18 19.04
CA GLY A 43 -23.52 8.24 20.04
C GLY A 43 -22.40 8.19 21.07
N TYR A 44 -21.36 7.37 20.84
CA TYR A 44 -20.20 7.35 21.73
C TYR A 44 -19.32 8.62 21.53
N SER A 45 -18.64 9.02 22.59
CA SER A 45 -17.61 10.07 22.47
C SER A 45 -16.41 9.57 21.65
N ILE A 46 -15.65 10.50 21.06
CA ILE A 46 -14.46 10.16 20.27
C ILE A 46 -13.43 9.36 21.08
N GLU A 47 -13.29 9.64 22.38
CA GLU A 47 -12.38 8.90 23.26
C GLU A 47 -12.82 7.44 23.43
N ASN A 48 -14.13 7.19 23.52
CA ASN A 48 -14.67 5.83 23.61
C ASN A 48 -14.62 5.14 22.24
N ALA A 49 -14.89 5.85 21.15
CA ALA A 49 -14.75 5.33 19.79
C ALA A 49 -13.31 4.85 19.50
N LEU A 50 -12.30 5.62 19.93
CA LEU A 50 -10.89 5.21 19.81
C LEU A 50 -10.55 3.95 20.60
N LYS A 51 -11.16 3.77 21.79
CA LYS A 51 -10.98 2.53 22.59
C LYS A 51 -11.62 1.33 21.91
N THR A 52 -12.82 1.50 21.35
CA THR A 52 -13.49 0.43 20.58
C THR A 52 -12.66 0.06 19.36
N ALA A 53 -12.23 1.04 18.58
CA ALA A 53 -11.40 0.83 17.40
C ALA A 53 -10.09 0.09 17.73
N LYS A 54 -9.45 0.39 18.84
CA LYS A 54 -8.27 -0.35 19.32
C LYS A 54 -8.57 -1.82 19.55
N ASN A 55 -9.69 -2.13 20.23
CA ASN A 55 -10.08 -3.51 20.51
C ASN A 55 -10.43 -4.27 19.23
N ASP A 56 -11.14 -3.63 18.30
CA ASP A 56 -11.52 -4.22 17.02
C ASP A 56 -10.26 -4.53 16.18
N LEU A 57 -9.27 -3.62 16.17
CA LEU A 57 -8.00 -3.85 15.47
C LEU A 57 -7.20 -5.02 16.06
N GLU A 58 -7.21 -5.19 17.37
CA GLU A 58 -6.56 -6.35 18.03
C GLU A 58 -7.24 -7.67 17.67
N MET A 59 -8.56 -7.66 17.46
CA MET A 59 -9.30 -8.84 16.98
C MET A 59 -9.02 -9.10 15.50
N TYR A 60 -8.87 -8.05 14.70
CA TYR A 60 -8.60 -8.16 13.26
C TYR A 60 -7.19 -8.66 12.98
N GLU A 61 -6.20 -8.18 13.73
CA GLU A 61 -4.79 -8.54 13.56
C GLU A 61 -4.02 -8.53 14.88
N GLU A 62 -3.53 -9.70 15.29
CA GLU A 62 -2.81 -9.92 16.57
C GLU A 62 -1.57 -9.02 16.75
N HIS A 63 -0.97 -8.56 15.64
CA HIS A 63 0.23 -7.72 15.64
C HIS A 63 0.01 -6.37 14.94
N SER A 64 -1.16 -5.78 15.09
CA SER A 64 -1.46 -4.46 14.56
C SER A 64 -0.53 -3.38 15.13
N LEU A 65 0.13 -2.64 14.24
CA LEU A 65 0.94 -1.49 14.62
C LEU A 65 0.03 -0.34 15.10
N LEU A 66 -1.09 -0.14 14.42
CA LEU A 66 -2.05 0.91 14.75
C LEU A 66 -2.71 0.67 16.11
N ALA A 67 -3.01 -0.57 16.47
CA ALA A 67 -3.55 -0.89 17.80
C ALA A 67 -2.57 -0.54 18.92
N LYS A 68 -1.26 -0.73 18.71
CA LYS A 68 -0.22 -0.33 19.67
C LYS A 68 -0.14 1.18 19.81
N GLU A 69 -0.17 1.93 18.72
CA GLU A 69 -0.17 3.40 18.75
C GLU A 69 -1.45 3.94 19.41
N LEU A 70 -2.62 3.34 19.12
CA LEU A 70 -3.87 3.68 19.81
C LEU A 70 -3.80 3.40 21.32
N GLN A 71 -3.16 2.30 21.72
CA GLN A 71 -2.97 2.01 23.14
C GLN A 71 -2.13 3.09 23.84
N LEU A 72 -1.07 3.58 23.18
CA LEU A 72 -0.26 4.69 23.70
C LEU A 72 -1.08 5.98 23.79
N LEU A 73 -1.86 6.28 22.76
CA LEU A 73 -2.77 7.42 22.74
C LEU A 73 -3.80 7.33 23.88
N ILE A 74 -4.45 6.19 24.08
CA ILE A 74 -5.43 5.98 25.15
C ILE A 74 -4.80 6.15 26.53
N ASN A 75 -3.56 5.73 26.72
CA ASN A 75 -2.85 5.94 27.98
C ASN A 75 -2.60 7.42 28.25
N LYS A 76 -2.23 8.22 27.24
CA LYS A 76 -2.06 9.68 27.34
C LYS A 76 -3.40 10.39 27.56
N LEU A 77 -4.49 9.91 26.95
CA LEU A 77 -5.85 10.41 27.21
C LEU A 77 -6.24 10.30 28.68
N LYS A 78 -5.83 9.22 29.37
CA LYS A 78 -6.05 9.06 30.83
C LYS A 78 -5.29 10.09 31.67
N MET A 79 -4.27 10.73 31.10
CA MET A 79 -3.51 11.84 31.72
C MET A 79 -4.11 13.19 31.39
N ASN A 80 -5.35 13.25 30.86
CA ASN A 80 -6.07 14.46 30.45
C ASN A 80 -5.37 15.26 29.31
N GLU A 81 -4.54 14.63 28.51
CA GLU A 81 -4.03 15.29 27.30
C GLU A 81 -5.16 15.44 26.26
N PRO A 82 -5.20 16.56 25.53
CA PRO A 82 -6.25 16.80 24.55
C PRO A 82 -6.14 15.84 23.36
N VAL A 83 -7.27 15.21 22.99
CA VAL A 83 -7.35 14.18 21.95
C VAL A 83 -6.85 14.65 20.58
N ASP A 84 -7.14 15.91 20.23
CA ASP A 84 -6.71 16.53 18.98
C ASP A 84 -5.17 16.56 18.86
N LYS A 85 -4.46 16.96 19.92
CA LYS A 85 -3.00 16.94 19.96
C LYS A 85 -2.46 15.51 19.81
N LEU A 86 -3.04 14.57 20.56
CA LEU A 86 -2.61 13.17 20.53
C LEU A 86 -2.80 12.51 19.17
N LEU A 87 -3.88 12.87 18.45
CA LEU A 87 -4.11 12.37 17.09
C LEU A 87 -3.09 12.93 16.09
N PHE A 88 -2.66 14.19 16.23
CA PHE A 88 -1.59 14.74 15.40
C PHE A 88 -0.24 14.09 15.69
N ASP A 89 0.11 13.89 16.96
CA ASP A 89 1.34 13.18 17.35
C ASP A 89 1.35 11.76 16.77
N MET A 90 0.21 11.06 16.84
CA MET A 90 0.06 9.73 16.25
C MET A 90 0.16 9.77 14.72
N ALA A 91 -0.43 10.77 14.06
CA ALA A 91 -0.35 10.93 12.61
C ALA A 91 1.09 11.09 12.12
N GLU A 92 1.92 11.81 12.87
CA GLU A 92 3.35 11.99 12.58
C GLU A 92 4.11 10.66 12.71
N HIS A 93 3.85 9.87 13.76
CA HIS A 93 4.47 8.56 13.96
C HIS A 93 4.03 7.53 12.90
N VAL A 94 2.74 7.50 12.58
CA VAL A 94 2.16 6.57 11.59
C VAL A 94 2.62 6.91 10.17
N GLY A 95 2.80 8.19 9.84
CA GLY A 95 3.30 8.65 8.55
C GLY A 95 2.35 8.38 7.37
N LEU A 96 1.03 8.30 7.63
CA LEU A 96 -0.01 8.22 6.62
C LEU A 96 -0.68 9.59 6.45
N GLU A 97 -0.75 10.07 5.22
CA GLU A 97 -1.42 11.33 4.87
C GLU A 97 -2.90 11.31 5.25
N GLU A 98 -3.54 10.17 5.02
CA GLU A 98 -4.95 9.94 5.34
C GLU A 98 -5.21 10.06 6.86
N PHE A 99 -4.26 9.64 7.69
CA PHE A 99 -4.36 9.78 9.14
C PHE A 99 -4.24 11.24 9.58
N TYR A 100 -3.35 12.00 8.94
CA TYR A 100 -3.19 13.42 9.20
C TYR A 100 -4.47 14.21 8.88
N GLN A 101 -5.11 13.91 7.74
CA GLN A 101 -6.40 14.49 7.36
C GLN A 101 -7.50 14.17 8.40
N PHE A 102 -7.55 12.93 8.87
CA PHE A 102 -8.46 12.55 9.95
C PHE A 102 -8.22 13.37 11.24
N ALA A 103 -6.97 13.50 11.68
CA ALA A 103 -6.62 14.30 12.86
C ALA A 103 -7.04 15.77 12.71
N GLN A 104 -6.89 16.35 11.50
CA GLN A 104 -7.36 17.70 11.20
C GLN A 104 -8.87 17.84 11.35
N VAL A 105 -9.64 16.89 10.79
CA VAL A 105 -11.10 16.90 10.86
C VAL A 105 -11.58 16.84 12.31
N ILE A 106 -11.03 15.94 13.11
CA ILE A 106 -11.36 15.84 14.54
C ILE A 106 -11.04 17.13 15.28
N SER A 107 -9.89 17.76 14.98
CA SER A 107 -9.51 19.05 15.60
C SER A 107 -10.48 20.18 15.26
N ILE A 108 -10.91 20.28 13.99
CA ILE A 108 -11.87 21.28 13.53
C ILE A 108 -13.24 21.02 14.15
N ALA A 109 -13.72 19.78 14.10
CA ALA A 109 -15.01 19.37 14.61
C ALA A 109 -15.13 19.67 16.12
N LYS A 110 -14.07 19.39 16.91
CA LYS A 110 -14.02 19.69 18.33
C LYS A 110 -14.09 21.18 18.64
N LYS A 111 -13.44 22.02 17.83
CA LYS A 111 -13.45 23.50 18.00
C LYS A 111 -14.76 24.13 17.58
N SER A 112 -15.45 23.57 16.62
CA SER A 112 -16.68 24.14 16.06
C SER A 112 -17.89 23.95 16.95
N GLY A 113 -17.83 23.08 17.98
CA GLY A 113 -18.95 22.82 18.92
C GLY A 113 -20.24 22.35 18.24
N GLY A 114 -20.19 22.11 16.94
CA GLY A 114 -21.30 21.75 16.07
C GLY A 114 -21.52 20.25 16.00
N ASN A 115 -22.23 19.83 14.97
CA ASN A 115 -22.57 18.43 14.71
C ASN A 115 -21.31 17.59 14.38
N LEU A 116 -20.46 17.39 15.41
CA LEU A 116 -19.20 16.64 15.37
C LEU A 116 -19.41 15.28 14.71
N ILE A 117 -20.55 14.65 14.99
CA ILE A 117 -20.89 13.32 14.51
C ILE A 117 -21.04 13.36 12.99
N GLU A 118 -21.88 14.23 12.44
CA GLU A 118 -22.16 14.29 11.00
C GLU A 118 -20.92 14.66 10.18
N ILE A 119 -20.12 15.64 10.63
CA ILE A 119 -18.87 16.04 9.94
C ILE A 119 -17.88 14.88 9.96
N THR A 120 -17.76 14.19 11.08
CA THR A 120 -16.80 13.10 11.23
C THR A 120 -17.24 11.87 10.43
N GLU A 121 -18.53 11.51 10.44
CA GLU A 121 -19.09 10.40 9.65
C GLU A 121 -18.88 10.60 8.16
N ASN A 122 -19.26 11.75 7.62
CA ASN A 122 -19.06 12.06 6.20
C ASN A 122 -17.59 11.98 5.81
N THR A 123 -16.69 12.48 6.68
CA THR A 123 -15.25 12.43 6.39
C THR A 123 -14.70 11.01 6.47
N ILE A 124 -15.13 10.22 7.45
CA ILE A 124 -14.75 8.81 7.60
C ILE A 124 -15.18 8.02 6.36
N GLU A 125 -16.41 8.22 5.89
CA GLU A 125 -16.91 7.56 4.68
C GLU A 125 -16.07 7.93 3.46
N HIS A 126 -15.81 9.21 3.24
CA HIS A 126 -14.96 9.68 2.11
C HIS A 126 -13.53 9.16 2.18
N LEU A 127 -12.90 9.17 3.36
CA LEU A 127 -11.56 8.63 3.53
C LEU A 127 -11.52 7.11 3.31
N SER A 128 -12.50 6.38 3.85
CA SER A 128 -12.60 4.94 3.67
C SER A 128 -12.78 4.56 2.21
N GLN A 129 -13.64 5.26 1.48
CA GLN A 129 -13.84 5.09 0.03
C GLN A 129 -12.55 5.42 -0.77
N ALA A 130 -11.85 6.51 -0.41
CA ALA A 130 -10.60 6.89 -1.07
C ALA A 130 -9.51 5.82 -0.88
N ILE A 131 -9.41 5.20 0.31
CA ILE A 131 -8.49 4.11 0.58
C ILE A 131 -8.88 2.87 -0.23
N GLN A 132 -10.16 2.50 -0.24
CA GLN A 132 -10.67 1.37 -1.01
C GLN A 132 -10.37 1.52 -2.51
N THR A 133 -10.60 2.69 -3.07
CA THR A 133 -10.30 2.98 -4.48
C THR A 133 -8.81 2.83 -4.77
N LYS A 134 -7.93 3.29 -3.88
CA LYS A 134 -6.48 3.08 -4.03
C LYS A 134 -6.10 1.60 -3.98
N GLU A 135 -6.72 0.80 -3.11
CA GLU A 135 -6.50 -0.65 -3.04
C GLU A 135 -6.96 -1.37 -4.31
N GLU A 136 -8.11 -1.00 -4.86
CA GLU A 136 -8.62 -1.56 -6.13
C GLU A 136 -7.68 -1.26 -7.30
N ILE A 137 -7.17 -0.04 -7.40
CA ILE A 137 -6.18 0.34 -8.41
C ILE A 137 -4.91 -0.50 -8.27
N HIS A 138 -4.43 -0.73 -7.04
CA HIS A 138 -3.23 -1.53 -6.80
C HIS A 138 -3.43 -3.00 -7.18
N THR A 139 -4.60 -3.58 -6.91
CA THR A 139 -4.89 -4.97 -7.33
C THR A 139 -4.99 -5.11 -8.83
N MET A 140 -5.58 -4.13 -9.53
CA MET A 140 -5.62 -4.09 -11.00
C MET A 140 -4.22 -3.97 -11.63
N ILE A 141 -3.34 -3.15 -11.04
CA ILE A 141 -1.96 -2.99 -11.51
C ILE A 141 -1.15 -4.27 -11.26
N ALA A 142 -1.36 -4.95 -10.13
CA ALA A 142 -0.68 -6.21 -9.84
C ALA A 142 -1.05 -7.31 -10.85
N ALA A 143 -2.32 -7.40 -11.26
CA ALA A 143 -2.77 -8.32 -12.31
C ALA A 143 -2.09 -8.02 -13.66
N LYS A 144 -2.00 -6.74 -14.06
CA LYS A 144 -1.29 -6.32 -15.27
C LYS A 144 0.22 -6.57 -15.21
N GLN A 145 0.83 -6.46 -14.04
CA GLN A 145 2.26 -6.79 -13.86
C GLN A 145 2.54 -8.29 -14.03
N MET A 146 1.62 -9.17 -13.62
CA MET A 146 1.74 -10.61 -13.87
C MET A 146 1.59 -10.92 -15.36
N GLU A 147 0.64 -10.30 -16.04
CA GLU A 147 0.47 -10.41 -17.49
C GLU A 147 1.73 -9.96 -18.24
N LYS A 148 2.30 -8.82 -17.86
CA LYS A 148 3.56 -8.31 -18.41
C LYS A 148 4.74 -9.30 -18.20
N LYS A 149 4.85 -9.93 -17.03
CA LYS A 149 5.86 -10.96 -16.76
C LYS A 149 5.69 -12.19 -17.63
N ILE A 150 4.46 -12.67 -17.82
CA ILE A 150 4.16 -13.81 -18.67
C ILE A 150 4.51 -13.48 -20.14
N MET A 151 4.07 -12.31 -20.63
CA MET A 151 4.41 -11.86 -21.99
C MET A 151 5.92 -11.69 -22.21
N SER A 152 6.67 -11.25 -21.19
CA SER A 152 8.13 -11.10 -21.27
C SER A 152 8.87 -12.45 -21.28
N VAL A 153 8.31 -13.51 -20.69
CA VAL A 153 8.94 -14.83 -20.60
C VAL A 153 8.63 -15.69 -21.84
N MET A 154 7.48 -15.50 -22.48
CA MET A 154 7.06 -16.27 -23.68
C MET A 154 8.09 -16.28 -24.81
N PRO A 155 8.72 -15.17 -25.23
CA PRO A 155 9.71 -15.18 -26.30
C PRO A 155 10.90 -16.09 -26.00
N TYR A 156 11.32 -16.19 -24.74
CA TYR A 156 12.44 -17.06 -24.34
C TYR A 156 12.07 -18.54 -24.48
N PHE A 157 10.83 -18.92 -24.16
CA PHE A 157 10.36 -20.29 -24.39
C PHE A 157 10.27 -20.64 -25.87
N ILE A 158 9.84 -19.70 -26.72
CA ILE A 158 9.78 -19.90 -28.17
C ILE A 158 11.20 -20.07 -28.73
N LEU A 159 12.16 -19.26 -28.33
CA LEU A 159 13.57 -19.38 -28.75
C LEU A 159 14.17 -20.70 -28.29
N LEU A 160 13.90 -21.13 -27.05
CA LEU A 160 14.35 -22.42 -26.55
C LEU A 160 13.76 -23.59 -27.34
N TYR A 161 12.46 -23.53 -27.63
CA TYR A 161 11.77 -24.55 -28.45
C TYR A 161 12.36 -24.65 -29.86
N VAL A 162 12.57 -23.52 -30.55
CA VAL A 162 13.14 -23.48 -31.89
C VAL A 162 14.58 -24.05 -31.89
N ARG A 163 15.37 -23.76 -30.85
CA ARG A 163 16.73 -24.27 -30.69
C ARG A 163 16.76 -25.81 -30.54
N ILE A 164 15.78 -26.38 -29.83
CA ILE A 164 15.69 -27.84 -29.64
C ILE A 164 15.13 -28.53 -30.87
N ALA A 165 14.14 -27.89 -31.52
CA ALA A 165 13.47 -28.48 -32.70
C ALA A 165 14.33 -28.43 -33.97
N ASN A 166 15.18 -27.42 -34.15
CA ASN A 166 16.06 -27.23 -35.33
C ASN A 166 17.44 -26.69 -34.91
N PRO A 167 18.41 -27.58 -34.59
CA PRO A 167 19.73 -27.17 -34.14
C PRO A 167 20.55 -26.33 -35.16
N GLY A 168 20.24 -26.45 -36.48
CA GLY A 168 20.93 -25.71 -37.56
C GLY A 168 20.32 -24.34 -37.90
N TYR A 169 19.15 -23.97 -37.33
CA TYR A 169 18.47 -22.73 -37.72
C TYR A 169 19.19 -21.48 -37.21
N PHE A 170 19.88 -21.60 -36.09
CA PHE A 170 20.61 -20.47 -35.49
C PHE A 170 22.03 -20.28 -36.04
N ASP A 171 22.64 -21.32 -36.62
CA ASP A 171 24.00 -21.23 -37.21
C ASP A 171 24.01 -20.25 -38.39
N ILE A 172 22.98 -20.26 -39.21
CA ILE A 172 22.81 -19.31 -40.33
C ILE A 172 22.56 -17.89 -39.86
N LEU A 173 21.93 -17.72 -38.68
CA LEU A 173 21.60 -16.40 -38.11
C LEU A 173 22.83 -15.74 -37.44
N TYR A 174 23.73 -16.54 -36.83
CA TYR A 174 24.92 -16.05 -36.17
C TYR A 174 26.10 -15.79 -37.11
N GLU A 175 26.14 -16.44 -38.27
CA GLU A 175 27.16 -16.16 -39.33
C GLU A 175 26.89 -14.85 -40.09
N SER A 176 25.67 -14.32 -40.03
CA SER A 176 25.32 -13.05 -40.66
C SER A 176 25.37 -11.89 -39.68
N PHE A 177 26.16 -10.84 -39.99
CA PHE A 177 26.23 -9.60 -39.25
C PHE A 177 24.84 -8.97 -39.01
N ALA A 178 23.92 -9.12 -39.95
CA ALA A 178 22.53 -8.70 -39.85
C ALA A 178 21.75 -9.44 -38.73
N GLY A 179 22.00 -10.73 -38.56
CA GLY A 179 21.33 -11.56 -37.53
C GLY A 179 21.74 -11.15 -36.09
N VAL A 180 23.02 -10.85 -35.89
CA VAL A 180 23.51 -10.34 -34.58
C VAL A 180 22.90 -8.97 -34.27
N LEU A 181 22.78 -8.11 -35.28
CA LEU A 181 22.20 -6.76 -35.13
C LEU A 181 20.72 -6.83 -34.74
N VAL A 182 19.93 -7.71 -35.37
CA VAL A 182 18.51 -7.97 -35.05
C VAL A 182 18.36 -8.54 -33.65
N ALA A 183 19.24 -9.47 -33.23
CA ALA A 183 19.23 -10.03 -31.88
C ALA A 183 19.50 -8.97 -30.80
N VAL A 184 20.48 -8.09 -31.04
CA VAL A 184 20.79 -6.98 -30.10
C VAL A 184 19.65 -5.96 -30.01
N ILE A 185 19.05 -5.57 -31.14
CA ILE A 185 17.90 -4.66 -31.18
C ILE A 185 16.70 -5.27 -30.47
N SER A 186 16.42 -6.55 -30.69
CA SER A 186 15.32 -7.27 -30.02
C SER A 186 15.53 -7.34 -28.51
N LEU A 187 16.76 -7.57 -28.06
CA LEU A 187 17.13 -7.59 -26.65
C LEU A 187 17.04 -6.19 -26.00
N CYS A 188 17.40 -5.16 -26.76
CA CYS A 188 17.26 -3.77 -26.32
C CYS A 188 15.79 -3.34 -26.20
N LEU A 189 14.93 -3.74 -27.13
CA LEU A 189 13.49 -3.48 -27.08
C LEU A 189 12.80 -4.23 -25.93
N LEU A 190 13.24 -5.46 -25.65
CA LEU A 190 12.77 -6.24 -24.51
C LEU A 190 13.17 -5.62 -23.16
N TYR A 191 14.31 -4.97 -23.10
CA TYR A 191 14.79 -4.28 -21.89
C TYR A 191 14.06 -2.95 -21.64
N THR A 192 13.58 -2.29 -22.71
CA THR A 192 12.92 -0.98 -22.63
C THR A 192 11.39 -1.09 -22.46
N SER A 193 10.79 -2.26 -22.70
CA SER A 193 9.36 -2.53 -22.53
C SER A 193 9.03 -3.04 -21.14
#